data_7cbee10f2350bd7b5d6751b41aee5d90
#
_entry.id   7cbee10f2350bd7b5d6751b41aee5d90
#
_cell.length_a   1.000
_cell.length_b   1.000
_cell.length_c   1.000
_cell.angle_alpha   90.00
_cell.angle_beta   90.00
_cell.angle_gamma   90.00
#
_symmetry.space_group_name_H-M   'P 1'
#
loop_
_entity.id
_entity.type
_entity.pdbx_description
1 polymer ?
#
loop_
_entity_poly.entity_id
_entity_poly.type
_entity_poly.pdbx_seq_one_letter_code
_entity_poly.pdbx_strand_id
1 'polypeptide(L)'
;MYKNILFIFIFFLISQCSLDTKTGFWTKSQIIEEKKDNLEEIFKSDAILEKEFNPNIKIKIQSPFIQNPFINNLTNNSGYINFDSDFKEISKFKFKKIKNFEYTNPDLLIGKDNSLIFFDEKGAILKFDQNSNLIWKKNHYSKNEIKQNPTIYFASEKNILIAADSIANLYGMNYLTGELLWKKFNSASFNSEIKIFDDKFFIIDFENTIRCISVNDGNEIWNFGTEKTFIKSQRKLSLIIQNGLVIFIDAFGDINALDINSGNLVWQSQTINEDIFESAFLLKSSRLVSDQDTVYVSNNKNKLFAIDSNNGLIKWEQSVNSYLEPTIIDNIILTISDKGYFFVIDKSNGNILRSTNILDTIKSKNIYPTGFIAAKNYIYVSLNNGRLLKAKIEDGKIESIVKIDNNKISRPYILNKNMYILRDDAIIKIE
;
A
#
# COMPACT_ATOMS: atom_id res chain seq x y z
N MET A 1 48.90 31.98 -44.24
CA MET A 1 48.76 31.94 -42.77
C MET A 1 47.58 32.79 -42.26
N TYR A 2 47.13 33.81 -42.93
CA TYR A 2 46.05 34.71 -42.49
C TYR A 2 44.61 34.14 -42.73
N LYS A 3 44.40 33.21 -43.66
CA LYS A 3 43.06 32.64 -43.93
C LYS A 3 42.54 31.72 -42.86
N ASN A 4 43.43 31.05 -42.15
CA ASN A 4 43.01 30.10 -41.06
C ASN A 4 42.75 30.82 -39.73
N ILE A 5 43.32 31.99 -39.49
CA ILE A 5 43.09 32.79 -38.29
C ILE A 5 41.69 33.46 -38.35
N LEU A 6 41.25 33.87 -39.56
CA LEU A 6 39.93 34.46 -39.75
C LEU A 6 38.80 33.44 -39.50
N PHE A 7 39.02 32.14 -39.82
CA PHE A 7 38.05 31.10 -39.59
C PHE A 7 37.92 30.73 -38.11
N ILE A 8 38.98 30.80 -37.33
CA ILE A 8 38.98 30.57 -35.87
C ILE A 8 38.30 31.73 -35.14
N PHE A 9 38.42 32.97 -35.63
CA PHE A 9 37.77 34.12 -35.02
C PHE A 9 36.26 34.15 -35.24
N ILE A 10 35.76 33.61 -36.37
CA ILE A 10 34.33 33.46 -36.66
C ILE A 10 33.70 32.38 -35.77
N PHE A 11 34.44 31.33 -35.43
CA PHE A 11 33.93 30.26 -34.54
C PHE A 11 33.76 30.68 -33.07
N PHE A 12 34.53 31.67 -32.61
CA PHE A 12 34.41 32.21 -31.23
C PHE A 12 33.26 33.20 -31.07
N LEU A 13 32.70 33.75 -32.14
CA LEU A 13 31.58 34.68 -32.05
C LEU A 13 30.21 34.01 -32.02
N ILE A 14 30.13 32.68 -32.26
CA ILE A 14 28.85 31.95 -32.30
C ILE A 14 28.51 31.31 -30.95
N SER A 15 29.41 31.32 -29.96
CA SER A 15 29.25 30.58 -28.70
C SER A 15 28.41 31.29 -27.61
N GLN A 16 27.84 32.47 -27.89
CA GLN A 16 27.10 33.23 -26.86
C GLN A 16 25.65 33.60 -27.23
N CYS A 17 25.08 33.07 -28.30
CA CYS A 17 23.70 33.40 -28.67
C CYS A 17 22.87 32.13 -28.83
N SER A 18 21.70 32.09 -28.21
CA SER A 18 20.69 31.05 -28.43
C SER A 18 19.68 31.51 -29.49
N LEU A 19 19.16 30.59 -30.29
CA LEU A 19 18.17 30.87 -31.33
C LEU A 19 16.78 31.04 -30.70
N ASP A 20 16.15 32.18 -30.94
CA ASP A 20 14.76 32.38 -30.56
C ASP A 20 13.83 31.62 -31.53
N THR A 21 13.10 30.64 -31.01
CA THR A 21 12.21 29.76 -31.79
C THR A 21 10.96 30.47 -32.34
N LYS A 22 10.63 31.68 -31.88
CA LYS A 22 9.48 32.46 -32.35
C LYS A 22 9.83 33.46 -33.48
N THR A 23 11.00 34.02 -33.45
CA THR A 23 11.42 35.06 -34.41
C THR A 23 12.50 34.59 -35.38
N GLY A 24 13.19 33.47 -35.12
CA GLY A 24 14.28 32.96 -35.94
C GLY A 24 15.58 33.72 -35.82
N PHE A 25 15.70 34.71 -34.94
CA PHE A 25 16.91 35.50 -34.72
C PHE A 25 17.68 35.09 -33.46
N TRP A 26 18.99 35.26 -33.48
CA TRP A 26 19.85 34.99 -32.32
C TRP A 26 19.77 36.16 -31.34
N THR A 27 19.29 35.88 -30.10
CA THR A 27 19.17 36.88 -29.03
C THR A 27 20.02 36.51 -27.82
N LYS A 28 20.50 37.52 -27.09
CA LYS A 28 21.25 37.32 -25.84
C LYS A 28 20.32 36.86 -24.70
N SER A 29 20.86 36.01 -23.84
CA SER A 29 20.23 35.26 -22.78
C SER A 29 19.64 36.08 -21.58
N GLN A 30 19.00 37.22 -21.82
CA GLN A 30 18.35 37.99 -20.74
C GLN A 30 16.91 37.58 -20.41
N ILE A 31 16.32 36.65 -21.18
CA ILE A 31 14.90 36.22 -20.99
C ILE A 31 14.78 35.02 -20.01
N ILE A 32 15.88 34.40 -19.60
CA ILE A 32 15.84 33.18 -18.79
C ILE A 32 15.64 33.49 -17.29
N GLU A 33 16.00 34.67 -16.80
CA GLU A 33 15.82 35.03 -15.39
C GLU A 33 14.36 35.36 -15.01
N GLU A 34 13.61 36.01 -15.88
CA GLU A 34 12.20 36.33 -15.63
C GLU A 34 11.25 35.10 -15.67
N LYS A 35 11.67 34.02 -16.36
CA LYS A 35 10.88 32.77 -16.38
C LYS A 35 11.13 31.87 -15.19
N LYS A 36 12.21 32.01 -14.44
CA LYS A 36 12.46 31.21 -13.24
C LYS A 36 11.51 31.55 -12.08
N ASP A 37 11.22 32.84 -11.91
CA ASP A 37 10.31 33.28 -10.84
C ASP A 37 8.85 32.84 -11.10
N ASN A 38 8.44 32.74 -12.35
CA ASN A 38 7.09 32.22 -12.69
C ASN A 38 6.98 30.69 -12.68
N LEU A 39 8.07 29.97 -12.83
CA LEU A 39 8.06 28.49 -12.73
C LEU A 39 8.03 28.00 -11.27
N GLU A 40 8.59 28.75 -10.33
CA GLU A 40 8.47 28.42 -8.90
C GLU A 40 7.05 28.62 -8.35
N GLU A 41 6.24 29.51 -8.95
CA GLU A 41 4.83 29.68 -8.55
C GLU A 41 3.89 28.59 -9.08
N ILE A 42 4.22 27.95 -10.21
CA ILE A 42 3.43 26.85 -10.80
C ILE A 42 3.62 25.53 -10.02
N PHE A 43 4.74 25.40 -9.31
CA PHE A 43 5.07 24.23 -8.47
C PHE A 43 4.94 24.50 -6.96
N LYS A 44 4.14 25.47 -6.53
CA LYS A 44 3.69 25.50 -5.13
C LYS A 44 2.88 24.25 -4.90
N SER A 45 3.53 23.18 -4.42
CA SER A 45 2.84 22.04 -3.82
C SER A 45 1.85 22.58 -2.80
N ASP A 46 0.59 22.18 -2.89
CA ASP A 46 -0.42 22.48 -1.89
C ASP A 46 0.21 22.29 -0.52
N ALA A 47 0.15 23.34 0.33
CA ALA A 47 0.84 23.32 1.60
C ALA A 47 0.30 22.17 2.44
N ILE A 48 1.12 21.12 2.61
CA ILE A 48 0.78 19.95 3.41
C ILE A 48 0.51 20.43 4.85
N LEU A 49 -0.59 20.01 5.45
CA LEU A 49 -0.86 20.25 6.85
C LEU A 49 0.02 19.35 7.74
N GLU A 50 1.34 19.52 7.68
CA GLU A 50 2.30 18.86 8.57
C GLU A 50 2.56 19.71 9.80
N LYS A 51 1.50 19.98 10.58
CA LYS A 51 1.54 20.72 11.83
C LYS A 51 0.45 20.22 12.77
N GLU A 52 0.64 20.49 14.05
CA GLU A 52 -0.40 20.31 15.05
C GLU A 52 -1.63 21.15 14.70
N PHE A 53 -2.80 20.53 14.74
CA PHE A 53 -4.08 21.18 14.48
C PHE A 53 -5.14 20.69 15.46
N ASN A 54 -5.86 21.63 16.08
CA ASN A 54 -6.90 21.34 17.07
C ASN A 54 -6.49 20.32 18.16
N PRO A 55 -5.34 20.49 18.84
CA PRO A 55 -4.81 19.48 19.79
C PRO A 55 -5.72 19.21 20.98
N ASN A 56 -6.65 20.12 21.29
CA ASN A 56 -7.56 20.01 22.43
C ASN A 56 -8.88 19.31 22.10
N ILE A 57 -9.16 19.05 20.83
CA ILE A 57 -10.35 18.29 20.44
C ILE A 57 -10.21 16.84 20.86
N LYS A 58 -11.19 16.37 21.64
CA LYS A 58 -11.30 14.98 22.07
C LYS A 58 -12.22 14.18 21.17
N ILE A 59 -11.70 13.11 20.62
CA ILE A 59 -12.44 12.21 19.74
C ILE A 59 -13.03 11.07 20.57
N LYS A 60 -14.34 10.89 20.50
CA LYS A 60 -15.06 9.77 21.11
C LYS A 60 -15.59 8.85 20.04
N ILE A 61 -15.30 7.57 20.14
CA ILE A 61 -15.81 6.52 19.24
C ILE A 61 -16.93 5.79 19.96
N GLN A 62 -18.04 5.57 19.27
CA GLN A 62 -19.21 4.89 19.80
C GLN A 62 -19.56 3.60 19.02
N SER A 63 -18.91 3.37 17.88
CA SER A 63 -19.14 2.20 17.04
C SER A 63 -18.87 0.88 17.74
N PRO A 64 -19.59 -0.17 17.35
CA PRO A 64 -19.22 -1.53 17.73
C PRO A 64 -17.90 -1.93 17.08
N PHE A 65 -17.18 -2.85 17.73
CA PHE A 65 -15.96 -3.42 17.20
C PHE A 65 -16.24 -4.36 16.03
N ILE A 66 -15.38 -4.30 15.01
CA ILE A 66 -15.35 -5.30 13.95
C ILE A 66 -14.64 -6.56 14.45
N GLN A 67 -15.21 -7.72 14.18
CA GLN A 67 -14.63 -8.99 14.58
C GLN A 67 -13.77 -9.58 13.45
N ASN A 68 -12.51 -9.90 13.78
CA ASN A 68 -11.58 -10.65 12.92
C ASN A 68 -11.48 -10.15 11.46
N PRO A 69 -11.24 -8.85 11.21
CA PRO A 69 -11.27 -8.28 9.87
C PRO A 69 -10.13 -8.81 8.96
N PHE A 70 -9.10 -9.43 9.53
CA PHE A 70 -7.96 -9.95 8.76
C PHE A 70 -8.13 -11.38 8.25
N ILE A 71 -9.24 -12.03 8.56
CA ILE A 71 -9.46 -13.41 8.10
C ILE A 71 -9.54 -13.44 6.57
N ASN A 72 -8.72 -14.31 5.98
CA ASN A 72 -8.60 -14.54 4.54
C ASN A 72 -8.16 -13.32 3.70
N ASN A 73 -7.85 -12.17 4.30
CA ASN A 73 -7.53 -10.91 3.63
C ASN A 73 -8.64 -10.38 2.69
N LEU A 74 -9.90 -10.75 2.95
CA LEU A 74 -11.01 -10.42 2.05
C LEU A 74 -11.74 -9.13 2.40
N THR A 75 -11.53 -8.59 3.60
CA THR A 75 -12.21 -7.36 4.04
C THR A 75 -11.69 -6.12 3.32
N ASN A 76 -12.57 -5.15 3.17
CA ASN A 76 -12.27 -3.86 2.54
C ASN A 76 -11.98 -2.74 3.57
N ASN A 77 -11.96 -3.05 4.85
CA ASN A 77 -11.63 -2.12 5.94
C ASN A 77 -11.10 -2.91 7.12
N SER A 78 -9.88 -2.63 7.57
CA SER A 78 -9.29 -3.28 8.75
C SER A 78 -9.97 -2.88 10.07
N GLY A 79 -10.73 -1.79 10.05
CA GLY A 79 -11.72 -1.42 11.03
C GLY A 79 -11.20 -1.11 12.43
N TYR A 80 -12.12 -1.27 13.38
CA TYR A 80 -11.98 -0.95 14.79
C TYR A 80 -12.19 -2.23 15.62
N ILE A 81 -11.15 -2.67 16.35
CA ILE A 81 -11.09 -4.01 16.94
C ILE A 81 -11.11 -3.92 18.47
N ASN A 82 -11.75 -4.90 19.13
CA ASN A 82 -11.71 -5.01 20.59
C ASN A 82 -10.40 -5.65 21.07
N PHE A 83 -9.38 -4.83 21.24
CA PHE A 83 -8.07 -5.25 21.70
C PHE A 83 -7.41 -4.16 22.55
N ASP A 84 -6.69 -4.59 23.58
CA ASP A 84 -5.81 -3.77 24.40
C ASP A 84 -4.64 -4.65 24.85
N SER A 85 -3.45 -4.09 24.97
CA SER A 85 -2.23 -4.85 25.24
C SER A 85 -1.25 -4.06 26.12
N ASP A 86 -0.58 -4.80 27.01
CA ASP A 86 0.60 -4.35 27.73
C ASP A 86 1.91 -4.75 27.05
N PHE A 87 1.83 -5.23 25.80
CA PHE A 87 2.95 -5.64 24.95
C PHE A 87 3.79 -6.79 25.46
N LYS A 88 3.18 -7.75 26.12
CA LYS A 88 3.87 -8.96 26.54
C LYS A 88 4.02 -9.92 25.34
N GLU A 89 5.27 -10.22 24.94
CA GLU A 89 5.53 -11.25 23.95
C GLU A 89 5.21 -12.63 24.53
N ILE A 90 4.35 -13.40 23.84
CA ILE A 90 3.94 -14.73 24.25
C ILE A 90 4.71 -15.80 23.49
N SER A 91 4.83 -15.68 22.18
CA SER A 91 5.44 -16.70 21.34
C SER A 91 5.97 -16.17 20.01
N LYS A 92 6.82 -16.98 19.39
CA LYS A 92 7.41 -16.70 18.07
C LYS A 92 7.19 -17.85 17.11
N PHE A 93 6.68 -17.51 15.93
CA PHE A 93 6.50 -18.44 14.81
C PHE A 93 7.71 -18.27 13.88
N LYS A 94 8.75 -19.08 14.04
CA LYS A 94 10.03 -18.93 13.34
C LYS A 94 9.98 -19.45 11.91
N PHE A 95 10.60 -18.72 10.99
CA PHE A 95 10.84 -19.14 9.62
C PHE A 95 12.24 -18.69 9.17
N LYS A 96 12.65 -19.10 7.97
CA LYS A 96 13.93 -18.70 7.44
C LYS A 96 13.92 -17.23 7.05
N LYS A 97 14.91 -16.47 7.52
CA LYS A 97 15.05 -15.02 7.38
C LYS A 97 14.90 -14.56 5.94
N ILE A 98 14.03 -13.55 5.72
CA ILE A 98 13.79 -12.88 4.45
C ILE A 98 14.73 -11.67 4.35
N LYS A 99 15.71 -11.74 3.45
CA LYS A 99 16.74 -10.70 3.31
C LYS A 99 16.20 -9.35 2.87
N ASN A 100 15.21 -9.35 1.99
CA ASN A 100 14.63 -8.13 1.41
C ASN A 100 13.42 -7.61 2.20
N PHE A 101 13.23 -8.05 3.45
CA PHE A 101 12.08 -7.65 4.28
C PHE A 101 11.96 -6.13 4.45
N GLU A 102 13.08 -5.43 4.49
CA GLU A 102 13.11 -3.96 4.61
C GLU A 102 12.42 -3.26 3.43
N TYR A 103 12.57 -3.80 2.23
CA TYR A 103 12.02 -3.22 0.99
C TYR A 103 10.66 -3.78 0.61
N THR A 104 10.24 -4.88 1.23
CA THR A 104 8.95 -5.52 0.99
C THR A 104 7.97 -5.25 2.12
N ASN A 105 6.68 -5.31 1.85
CA ASN A 105 5.63 -5.28 2.85
C ASN A 105 4.77 -6.54 2.68
N PRO A 106 5.30 -7.71 3.05
CA PRO A 106 4.56 -8.94 2.92
C PRO A 106 3.39 -8.97 3.89
N ASP A 107 2.27 -9.56 3.45
CA ASP A 107 1.10 -9.75 4.27
C ASP A 107 1.10 -11.10 4.95
N LEU A 108 0.57 -11.12 6.17
CA LEU A 108 0.21 -12.33 6.88
C LEU A 108 -1.19 -12.76 6.47
N LEU A 109 -1.36 -13.99 6.01
CA LEU A 109 -2.68 -14.56 5.83
C LEU A 109 -3.13 -15.22 7.15
N ILE A 110 -4.28 -14.79 7.63
CA ILE A 110 -4.98 -15.39 8.78
C ILE A 110 -6.17 -16.19 8.25
N GLY A 111 -6.18 -17.48 8.50
CA GLY A 111 -7.24 -18.36 8.03
C GLY A 111 -8.47 -18.40 8.94
N LYS A 112 -9.58 -18.93 8.44
CA LYS A 112 -10.84 -19.12 9.21
C LYS A 112 -10.65 -20.03 10.43
N ASP A 113 -9.69 -20.94 10.38
CA ASP A 113 -9.29 -21.82 11.49
C ASP A 113 -8.31 -21.12 12.47
N ASN A 114 -8.13 -19.81 12.33
CA ASN A 114 -7.18 -18.99 13.07
C ASN A 114 -5.71 -19.42 12.89
N SER A 115 -5.40 -20.20 11.87
CA SER A 115 -4.01 -20.48 11.49
C SER A 115 -3.38 -19.28 10.81
N LEU A 116 -2.04 -19.25 10.85
CA LEU A 116 -1.23 -18.23 10.21
C LEU A 116 -0.50 -18.84 9.02
N ILE A 117 -0.61 -18.24 7.85
CA ILE A 117 0.11 -18.67 6.65
C ILE A 117 1.06 -17.55 6.21
N PHE A 118 2.31 -17.95 6.00
CA PHE A 118 3.38 -17.07 5.56
C PHE A 118 4.41 -17.83 4.72
N PHE A 119 5.46 -17.17 4.28
CA PHE A 119 6.52 -17.77 3.46
C PHE A 119 7.91 -17.43 4.00
N ASP A 120 8.92 -18.22 3.62
CA ASP A 120 10.31 -17.95 3.92
C ASP A 120 11.10 -17.46 2.68
N GLU A 121 12.34 -17.02 2.86
CA GLU A 121 13.21 -16.51 1.79
C GLU A 121 13.34 -17.47 0.59
N LYS A 122 13.20 -18.77 0.82
CA LYS A 122 13.29 -19.77 -0.24
C LYS A 122 11.94 -20.06 -0.92
N GLY A 123 10.91 -19.29 -0.59
CA GLY A 123 9.57 -19.48 -1.11
C GLY A 123 8.83 -20.68 -0.51
N ALA A 124 9.33 -21.27 0.57
CA ALA A 124 8.57 -22.28 1.26
C ALA A 124 7.38 -21.62 1.97
N ILE A 125 6.19 -22.14 1.73
CA ILE A 125 4.95 -21.70 2.37
C ILE A 125 4.79 -22.51 3.66
N LEU A 126 4.47 -21.80 4.74
CA LEU A 126 4.35 -22.35 6.09
C LEU A 126 2.96 -22.05 6.64
N LYS A 127 2.33 -23.05 7.24
CA LYS A 127 1.09 -22.89 8.01
C LYS A 127 1.36 -23.24 9.46
N PHE A 128 0.97 -22.35 10.35
CA PHE A 128 1.12 -22.49 11.80
C PHE A 128 -0.27 -22.50 12.48
N ASP A 129 -0.38 -23.22 13.60
CA ASP A 129 -1.52 -23.09 14.51
C ASP A 129 -1.36 -21.86 15.44
N GLN A 130 -2.35 -21.58 16.27
CA GLN A 130 -2.33 -20.47 17.23
C GLN A 130 -1.26 -20.60 18.33
N ASN A 131 -0.72 -21.80 18.53
CA ASN A 131 0.27 -22.13 19.56
C ASN A 131 1.70 -22.10 19.02
N SER A 132 1.91 -21.56 17.82
CA SER A 132 3.19 -21.51 17.10
C SER A 132 3.73 -22.87 16.61
N ASN A 133 2.92 -23.92 16.59
CA ASN A 133 3.32 -25.19 16.02
C ASN A 133 3.17 -25.14 14.49
N LEU A 134 4.18 -25.66 13.80
CA LEU A 134 4.14 -25.81 12.35
C LEU A 134 3.20 -26.96 11.97
N ILE A 135 2.09 -26.64 11.27
CA ILE A 135 1.15 -27.65 10.76
C ILE A 135 1.72 -28.31 9.51
N TRP A 136 2.11 -27.49 8.52
CA TRP A 136 2.78 -27.96 7.33
C TRP A 136 3.74 -26.92 6.74
N LYS A 137 4.72 -27.42 5.98
CA LYS A 137 5.66 -26.59 5.20
C LYS A 137 5.78 -27.22 3.82
N LYS A 138 5.55 -26.46 2.76
CA LYS A 138 5.63 -26.88 1.36
C LYS A 138 6.46 -25.89 0.56
N ASN A 139 7.22 -26.42 -0.40
CA ASN A 139 7.96 -25.60 -1.37
C ASN A 139 7.69 -26.15 -2.76
N HIS A 140 7.12 -25.31 -3.62
CA HIS A 140 6.74 -25.69 -4.98
C HIS A 140 7.68 -25.06 -6.03
N TYR A 141 8.81 -24.48 -5.61
CA TYR A 141 9.78 -23.83 -6.46
C TYR A 141 10.93 -24.76 -6.86
N SER A 142 11.36 -24.64 -8.10
CA SER A 142 12.64 -25.19 -8.58
C SER A 142 13.83 -24.47 -7.96
N LYS A 143 15.03 -25.07 -8.07
CA LYS A 143 16.28 -24.48 -7.58
C LYS A 143 16.58 -23.10 -8.20
N ASN A 144 16.16 -22.86 -9.44
CA ASN A 144 16.38 -21.57 -10.11
C ASN A 144 15.39 -20.51 -9.68
N GLU A 145 14.14 -20.88 -9.44
CA GLU A 145 13.11 -19.96 -8.92
C GLU A 145 13.45 -19.49 -7.50
N ILE A 146 13.93 -20.38 -6.63
CA ILE A 146 14.37 -20.06 -5.26
C ILE A 146 15.45 -18.94 -5.23
N LYS A 147 16.36 -18.93 -6.23
CA LYS A 147 17.42 -17.91 -6.31
C LYS A 147 16.90 -16.49 -6.58
N GLN A 148 15.69 -16.38 -7.08
CA GLN A 148 15.06 -15.10 -7.37
C GLN A 148 14.39 -14.46 -6.14
N ASN A 149 14.38 -15.15 -4.98
CA ASN A 149 13.80 -14.70 -3.71
C ASN A 149 12.34 -14.22 -3.88
N PRO A 150 11.41 -15.08 -4.30
CA PRO A 150 10.04 -14.70 -4.61
C PRO A 150 9.33 -14.14 -3.38
N THR A 151 8.60 -13.04 -3.57
CA THR A 151 7.62 -12.53 -2.62
C THR A 151 6.27 -13.14 -2.96
N ILE A 152 5.57 -13.70 -1.97
CA ILE A 152 4.34 -14.45 -2.19
C ILE A 152 3.16 -13.68 -1.58
N TYR A 153 2.07 -13.62 -2.33
CA TYR A 153 0.79 -13.05 -1.94
C TYR A 153 -0.22 -14.17 -1.77
N PHE A 154 -1.10 -14.05 -0.78
CA PHE A 154 -2.03 -15.11 -0.41
C PHE A 154 -3.45 -14.61 -0.30
N ALA A 155 -4.38 -15.49 -0.65
CA ALA A 155 -5.78 -15.45 -0.21
C ALA A 155 -6.28 -16.88 -0.03
N SER A 156 -7.30 -17.09 0.80
CA SER A 156 -7.91 -18.39 0.97
C SER A 156 -9.41 -18.30 1.03
N GLU A 157 -10.08 -19.29 0.48
CA GLU A 157 -11.52 -19.46 0.62
C GLU A 157 -11.84 -20.96 0.71
N LYS A 158 -12.73 -21.33 1.63
CA LYS A 158 -13.05 -22.73 1.90
C LYS A 158 -11.77 -23.56 2.16
N ASN A 159 -11.52 -24.57 1.35
CA ASN A 159 -10.36 -25.47 1.48
C ASN A 159 -9.27 -25.19 0.44
N ILE A 160 -9.32 -24.04 -0.23
CA ILE A 160 -8.32 -23.68 -1.24
C ILE A 160 -7.51 -22.49 -0.74
N LEU A 161 -6.20 -22.60 -0.87
CA LEU A 161 -5.23 -21.52 -0.69
C LEU A 161 -4.72 -21.11 -2.07
N ILE A 162 -4.92 -19.85 -2.42
CA ILE A 162 -4.35 -19.24 -3.62
C ILE A 162 -3.06 -18.53 -3.23
N ALA A 163 -2.00 -18.78 -3.98
CA ALA A 163 -0.75 -18.05 -3.88
C ALA A 163 -0.32 -17.55 -5.25
N ALA A 164 0.15 -16.32 -5.30
CA ALA A 164 0.76 -15.69 -6.46
C ALA A 164 2.09 -15.08 -6.07
N ASP A 165 3.03 -14.95 -7.00
CA ASP A 165 4.35 -14.47 -6.65
C ASP A 165 4.92 -13.39 -7.58
N SER A 166 6.00 -12.77 -7.11
CA SER A 166 6.75 -11.74 -7.83
C SER A 166 7.58 -12.27 -9.01
N ILE A 167 7.52 -13.56 -9.31
CA ILE A 167 8.19 -14.23 -10.45
C ILE A 167 7.19 -14.91 -11.40
N ALA A 168 5.93 -14.45 -11.38
CA ALA A 168 4.85 -14.83 -12.30
C ALA A 168 4.24 -16.22 -12.12
N ASN A 169 4.45 -16.89 -11.00
CA ASN A 169 3.74 -18.14 -10.73
C ASN A 169 2.43 -17.91 -9.99
N LEU A 170 1.45 -18.77 -10.30
CA LEU A 170 0.17 -18.91 -9.60
C LEU A 170 0.02 -20.34 -9.12
N TYR A 171 -0.51 -20.50 -7.92
CA TYR A 171 -0.73 -21.80 -7.28
C TYR A 171 -2.11 -21.86 -6.66
N GLY A 172 -2.83 -22.94 -6.91
CA GLY A 172 -3.93 -23.39 -6.08
C GLY A 172 -3.47 -24.59 -5.26
N MET A 173 -3.68 -24.52 -3.95
CA MET A 173 -3.22 -25.53 -3.01
C MET A 173 -4.36 -25.96 -2.09
N ASN A 174 -4.32 -27.18 -1.61
CA ASN A 174 -5.17 -27.61 -0.55
C ASN A 174 -4.81 -26.86 0.74
N TYR A 175 -5.73 -26.11 1.28
CA TYR A 175 -5.52 -25.28 2.48
C TYR A 175 -5.12 -26.09 3.73
N LEU A 176 -5.61 -27.33 3.86
CA LEU A 176 -5.35 -28.16 5.03
C LEU A 176 -3.99 -28.85 4.97
N THR A 177 -3.56 -29.30 3.78
CA THR A 177 -2.35 -30.12 3.62
C THR A 177 -1.19 -29.40 2.95
N GLY A 178 -1.44 -28.24 2.30
CA GLY A 178 -0.47 -27.51 1.50
C GLY A 178 -0.11 -28.21 0.19
N GLU A 179 -0.83 -29.26 -0.21
CA GLU A 179 -0.59 -29.99 -1.45
C GLU A 179 -1.04 -29.16 -2.66
N LEU A 180 -0.25 -29.23 -3.72
CA LEU A 180 -0.51 -28.53 -4.96
C LEU A 180 -1.71 -29.16 -5.69
N LEU A 181 -2.73 -28.35 -6.00
CA LEU A 181 -3.87 -28.73 -6.82
C LEU A 181 -3.60 -28.38 -8.29
N TRP A 182 -3.11 -27.18 -8.52
CA TRP A 182 -2.71 -26.69 -9.83
C TRP A 182 -1.62 -25.62 -9.72
N LYS A 183 -0.81 -25.49 -10.78
CA LYS A 183 0.19 -24.43 -10.98
C LYS A 183 0.04 -23.85 -12.37
N LYS A 184 0.08 -22.53 -12.47
CA LYS A 184 0.08 -21.77 -13.73
C LYS A 184 1.24 -20.80 -13.74
N PHE A 185 1.64 -20.39 -14.92
CA PHE A 185 2.64 -19.35 -15.14
C PHE A 185 2.02 -18.21 -15.94
N ASN A 186 2.19 -16.97 -15.48
CA ASN A 186 1.75 -15.78 -16.17
C ASN A 186 2.90 -15.16 -16.97
N SER A 187 2.58 -14.35 -17.98
CA SER A 187 3.59 -13.62 -18.79
C SER A 187 4.28 -12.52 -17.99
N ALA A 188 3.61 -11.95 -16.98
CA ALA A 188 4.13 -10.90 -16.13
C ALA A 188 4.03 -11.26 -14.64
N SER A 189 4.96 -10.77 -13.85
CA SER A 189 4.99 -10.95 -12.38
C SER A 189 3.80 -10.29 -11.72
N PHE A 190 3.37 -10.81 -10.57
CA PHE A 190 2.26 -10.22 -9.82
C PHE A 190 2.76 -9.20 -8.79
N ASN A 191 1.96 -8.16 -8.56
CA ASN A 191 2.26 -7.12 -7.58
C ASN A 191 0.98 -6.52 -6.98
N SER A 192 0.05 -7.35 -6.55
CA SER A 192 -1.18 -6.87 -5.91
C SER A 192 -1.65 -7.76 -4.78
N GLU A 193 -2.68 -7.31 -4.11
CA GLU A 193 -3.52 -8.17 -3.29
C GLU A 193 -4.23 -9.21 -4.16
N ILE A 194 -4.71 -10.28 -3.52
CA ILE A 194 -5.60 -11.25 -4.12
C ILE A 194 -6.93 -11.13 -3.40
N LYS A 195 -8.02 -10.98 -4.14
CA LYS A 195 -9.39 -11.04 -3.61
C LYS A 195 -10.13 -12.19 -4.25
N ILE A 196 -10.78 -13.01 -3.45
CA ILE A 196 -11.59 -14.15 -3.89
C ILE A 196 -13.06 -13.76 -3.77
N PHE A 197 -13.83 -14.10 -4.78
CA PHE A 197 -15.28 -13.96 -4.78
C PHE A 197 -15.89 -15.20 -5.48
N ASP A 198 -16.67 -15.95 -4.74
CA ASP A 198 -17.24 -17.23 -5.15
C ASP A 198 -16.16 -18.24 -5.61
N ASP A 199 -16.15 -18.60 -6.88
CA ASP A 199 -15.24 -19.58 -7.51
C ASP A 199 -14.12 -18.93 -8.33
N LYS A 200 -13.95 -17.60 -8.21
CA LYS A 200 -12.94 -16.84 -8.94
C LYS A 200 -12.14 -15.91 -8.02
N PHE A 201 -10.96 -15.53 -8.45
CA PHE A 201 -10.13 -14.55 -7.77
C PHE A 201 -9.58 -13.51 -8.74
N PHE A 202 -9.23 -12.36 -8.18
CA PHE A 202 -8.73 -11.20 -8.91
C PHE A 202 -7.34 -10.85 -8.42
N ILE A 203 -6.45 -10.51 -9.37
CA ILE A 203 -5.07 -10.15 -9.13
C ILE A 203 -4.56 -9.25 -10.25
N ILE A 204 -3.61 -8.34 -9.93
CA ILE A 204 -3.02 -7.42 -10.90
C ILE A 204 -1.54 -7.77 -11.09
N ASP A 205 -1.09 -7.77 -12.33
CA ASP A 205 0.31 -7.99 -12.67
C ASP A 205 1.08 -6.67 -12.92
N PHE A 206 2.39 -6.77 -13.09
CA PHE A 206 3.26 -5.61 -13.35
C PHE A 206 3.05 -4.93 -14.71
N GLU A 207 2.23 -5.49 -15.60
CA GLU A 207 1.82 -4.85 -16.84
C GLU A 207 0.50 -4.08 -16.70
N ASN A 208 0.06 -3.81 -15.46
CA ASN A 208 -1.21 -3.17 -15.16
C ASN A 208 -2.43 -3.94 -15.70
N THR A 209 -2.33 -5.25 -15.79
CA THR A 209 -3.43 -6.11 -16.21
C THR A 209 -4.06 -6.75 -14.98
N ILE A 210 -5.33 -6.43 -14.70
CA ILE A 210 -6.13 -7.18 -13.75
C ILE A 210 -6.65 -8.44 -14.43
N ARG A 211 -6.60 -9.56 -13.71
CA ARG A 211 -7.04 -10.86 -14.18
C ARG A 211 -8.08 -11.45 -13.25
N CYS A 212 -9.12 -11.98 -13.84
CA CYS A 212 -10.11 -12.82 -13.17
C CYS A 212 -9.77 -14.28 -13.51
N ILE A 213 -9.54 -15.08 -12.50
CA ILE A 213 -9.02 -16.45 -12.64
C ILE A 213 -9.88 -17.40 -11.81
N SER A 214 -10.16 -18.57 -12.36
CA SER A 214 -10.88 -19.64 -11.68
C SER A 214 -10.06 -20.18 -10.49
N VAL A 215 -10.69 -20.27 -9.32
CA VAL A 215 -10.09 -20.86 -8.12
C VAL A 215 -9.83 -22.35 -8.30
N ASN A 216 -10.67 -23.05 -9.08
CA ASN A 216 -10.66 -24.51 -9.18
C ASN A 216 -9.51 -25.05 -10.01
N ASP A 217 -9.14 -24.39 -11.09
CA ASP A 217 -8.17 -24.87 -12.07
C ASP A 217 -7.11 -23.85 -12.53
N GLY A 218 -7.21 -22.61 -12.04
CA GLY A 218 -6.29 -21.53 -12.38
C GLY A 218 -6.41 -21.01 -13.81
N ASN A 219 -7.49 -21.32 -14.52
CA ASN A 219 -7.73 -20.80 -15.87
C ASN A 219 -8.23 -19.36 -15.81
N GLU A 220 -7.71 -18.51 -16.70
CA GLU A 220 -8.17 -17.14 -16.85
C GLU A 220 -9.60 -17.13 -17.42
N ILE A 221 -10.49 -16.37 -16.77
CA ILE A 221 -11.89 -16.16 -17.19
C ILE A 221 -11.98 -14.92 -18.05
N TRP A 222 -11.39 -13.83 -17.59
CA TRP A 222 -11.24 -12.57 -18.31
C TRP A 222 -10.04 -11.79 -17.79
N ASN A 223 -9.56 -10.84 -18.58
CA ASN A 223 -8.58 -9.86 -18.15
C ASN A 223 -8.92 -8.47 -18.68
N PHE A 224 -8.38 -7.45 -18.02
CA PHE A 224 -8.50 -6.06 -18.45
C PHE A 224 -7.17 -5.36 -18.23
N GLY A 225 -6.57 -4.85 -19.29
CA GLY A 225 -5.33 -4.05 -19.23
C GLY A 225 -5.68 -2.56 -19.18
N THR A 226 -5.14 -1.85 -18.21
CA THR A 226 -5.08 -0.39 -18.25
C THR A 226 -3.93 0.05 -19.16
N GLU A 227 -3.63 1.33 -19.24
CA GLU A 227 -2.54 1.80 -20.10
C GLU A 227 -1.23 1.05 -19.82
N LYS A 228 -0.61 0.54 -20.89
CA LYS A 228 0.71 -0.10 -20.81
C LYS A 228 1.75 0.94 -20.49
N THR A 229 2.40 0.80 -19.37
CA THR A 229 3.46 1.67 -18.94
C THR A 229 4.77 0.91 -18.76
N PHE A 230 5.88 1.58 -19.05
CA PHE A 230 7.21 1.13 -18.63
C PHE A 230 7.41 1.32 -17.10
N ILE A 231 6.54 2.12 -16.47
CA ILE A 231 6.57 2.42 -15.05
C ILE A 231 5.85 1.30 -14.30
N LYS A 232 6.59 0.66 -13.40
CA LYS A 232 6.06 -0.40 -12.54
C LYS A 232 5.93 0.13 -11.13
N SER A 233 4.75 -0.02 -10.54
CA SER A 233 4.58 0.34 -9.14
C SER A 233 5.53 -0.45 -8.25
N GLN A 234 6.31 0.25 -7.43
CA GLN A 234 7.17 -0.38 -6.42
C GLN A 234 6.36 -0.88 -5.21
N ARG A 235 5.09 -0.50 -5.12
CA ARG A 235 4.20 -0.94 -4.05
C ARG A 235 3.19 -1.94 -4.57
N LYS A 236 2.79 -2.81 -3.66
CA LYS A 236 1.71 -3.75 -3.89
C LYS A 236 0.42 -2.99 -4.16
N LEU A 237 -0.17 -3.22 -5.33
CA LEU A 237 -1.43 -2.61 -5.75
C LEU A 237 -2.59 -3.19 -4.93
N SER A 238 -3.59 -2.39 -4.67
CA SER A 238 -4.76 -2.76 -3.91
C SER A 238 -5.99 -2.93 -4.78
N LEU A 239 -6.84 -3.86 -4.38
CA LEU A 239 -8.15 -4.07 -5.00
C LEU A 239 -9.18 -4.46 -3.93
N ILE A 240 -10.42 -4.09 -4.16
CA ILE A 240 -11.57 -4.42 -3.33
C ILE A 240 -12.71 -4.94 -4.19
N ILE A 241 -13.65 -5.66 -3.56
CA ILE A 241 -14.87 -6.14 -4.21
C ILE A 241 -16.05 -5.50 -3.51
N GLN A 242 -16.89 -4.79 -4.26
CA GLN A 242 -18.05 -4.10 -3.71
C GLN A 242 -19.14 -3.91 -4.77
N ASN A 243 -20.40 -4.11 -4.40
CA ASN A 243 -21.59 -3.86 -5.24
C ASN A 243 -21.53 -4.53 -6.63
N GLY A 244 -20.96 -5.74 -6.73
CA GLY A 244 -20.79 -6.44 -8.01
C GLY A 244 -19.65 -5.90 -8.89
N LEU A 245 -18.82 -5.03 -8.34
CA LEU A 245 -17.65 -4.47 -8.99
C LEU A 245 -16.36 -4.97 -8.34
N VAL A 246 -15.32 -5.16 -9.15
CA VAL A 246 -13.94 -5.18 -8.69
C VAL A 246 -13.33 -3.81 -8.92
N ILE A 247 -12.95 -3.14 -7.83
CA ILE A 247 -12.39 -1.79 -7.85
C ILE A 247 -10.91 -1.90 -7.50
N PHE A 248 -10.05 -1.32 -8.32
CA PHE A 248 -8.60 -1.43 -8.11
C PHE A 248 -7.86 -0.15 -8.46
N ILE A 249 -6.69 0.01 -7.86
CA ILE A 249 -5.75 1.07 -8.20
C ILE A 249 -4.69 0.52 -9.14
N ASP A 250 -4.38 1.25 -10.20
CA ASP A 250 -3.31 0.87 -11.12
C ASP A 250 -1.95 1.52 -10.75
N ALA A 251 -0.92 1.27 -11.54
CA ALA A 251 0.42 1.79 -11.27
C ALA A 251 0.54 3.32 -11.42
N PHE A 252 -0.39 3.96 -12.11
CA PHE A 252 -0.47 5.43 -12.21
C PHE A 252 -1.22 6.06 -11.04
N GLY A 253 -1.93 5.25 -10.26
CA GLY A 253 -2.77 5.71 -9.17
C GLY A 253 -4.22 5.94 -9.57
N ASP A 254 -4.60 5.63 -10.79
CA ASP A 254 -5.98 5.72 -11.24
C ASP A 254 -6.82 4.60 -10.63
N ILE A 255 -8.05 4.94 -10.27
CA ILE A 255 -9.00 3.99 -9.71
C ILE A 255 -9.93 3.52 -10.82
N ASN A 256 -9.97 2.23 -11.02
CA ASN A 256 -10.75 1.58 -12.06
C ASN A 256 -11.78 0.64 -11.41
N ALA A 257 -13.00 0.60 -11.93
CA ALA A 257 -14.02 -0.34 -11.52
C ALA A 257 -14.56 -1.14 -12.72
N LEU A 258 -14.51 -2.44 -12.58
CA LEU A 258 -14.98 -3.38 -13.59
C LEU A 258 -16.15 -4.19 -13.06
N ASP A 259 -17.09 -4.53 -13.93
CA ASP A 259 -18.09 -5.54 -13.62
C ASP A 259 -17.43 -6.88 -13.30
N ILE A 260 -17.75 -7.45 -12.16
CA ILE A 260 -17.08 -8.63 -11.60
C ILE A 260 -17.22 -9.88 -12.46
N ASN A 261 -18.25 -9.95 -13.31
CA ASN A 261 -18.55 -11.12 -14.15
C ASN A 261 -17.96 -10.99 -15.55
N SER A 262 -18.16 -9.83 -16.18
CA SER A 262 -17.76 -9.60 -17.57
C SER A 262 -16.36 -9.01 -17.72
N GLY A 263 -15.81 -8.37 -16.70
CA GLY A 263 -14.56 -7.61 -16.79
C GLY A 263 -14.67 -6.29 -17.56
N ASN A 264 -15.88 -5.86 -17.90
CA ASN A 264 -16.08 -4.60 -18.61
C ASN A 264 -15.87 -3.40 -17.68
N LEU A 265 -15.20 -2.36 -18.18
CA LEU A 265 -15.03 -1.11 -17.45
C LEU A 265 -16.38 -0.43 -17.22
N VAL A 266 -16.69 -0.14 -15.97
CA VAL A 266 -17.88 0.59 -15.55
C VAL A 266 -17.57 2.06 -15.34
N TRP A 267 -16.50 2.37 -14.60
CA TRP A 267 -16.00 3.72 -14.40
C TRP A 267 -14.50 3.75 -14.14
N GLN A 268 -13.89 4.90 -14.36
CA GLN A 268 -12.50 5.21 -14.02
C GLN A 268 -12.42 6.61 -13.42
N SER A 269 -11.61 6.77 -12.37
CA SER A 269 -11.33 8.04 -11.72
C SER A 269 -9.84 8.32 -11.74
N GLN A 270 -9.44 9.42 -12.36
CA GLN A 270 -8.08 9.90 -12.34
C GLN A 270 -7.80 10.60 -11.01
N THR A 271 -6.75 10.17 -10.32
CA THR A 271 -6.34 10.74 -9.02
C THR A 271 -5.08 11.58 -9.13
N ILE A 272 -4.43 11.62 -10.28
CA ILE A 272 -3.18 12.34 -10.53
C ILE A 272 -3.31 13.15 -11.82
N ASN A 273 -2.89 14.42 -11.80
CA ASN A 273 -2.90 15.29 -12.96
C ASN A 273 -1.74 14.98 -13.93
N GLU A 274 -1.92 15.25 -15.22
CA GLU A 274 -1.13 14.78 -16.37
C GLU A 274 0.39 15.11 -16.39
N ASP A 275 0.86 16.06 -15.59
CA ASP A 275 2.27 16.49 -15.63
C ASP A 275 3.26 15.56 -14.89
N ILE A 276 2.87 14.33 -14.58
CA ILE A 276 3.51 13.53 -13.53
C ILE A 276 4.08 12.19 -14.02
N PHE A 277 4.41 12.02 -15.30
CA PHE A 277 5.08 10.77 -15.73
C PHE A 277 6.37 10.48 -14.95
N GLU A 278 7.17 11.50 -14.62
CA GLU A 278 8.35 11.33 -13.77
C GLU A 278 8.01 11.01 -12.31
N SER A 279 6.85 11.44 -11.84
CA SER A 279 6.44 11.23 -10.44
C SER A 279 5.64 9.95 -10.20
N ALA A 280 5.08 9.33 -11.22
CA ALA A 280 4.35 8.06 -11.11
C ALA A 280 5.26 6.92 -10.61
N PHE A 281 6.54 6.91 -11.00
CA PHE A 281 7.52 5.95 -10.51
C PHE A 281 7.70 6.00 -8.97
N LEU A 282 7.57 7.19 -8.36
CA LEU A 282 7.70 7.39 -6.92
C LEU A 282 6.35 7.36 -6.19
N LEU A 283 5.26 7.13 -6.90
CA LEU A 283 3.93 7.10 -6.32
C LEU A 283 3.81 5.94 -5.30
N LYS A 284 3.29 6.29 -4.13
CA LYS A 284 2.94 5.35 -3.08
C LYS A 284 1.50 5.61 -2.69
N SER A 285 0.62 4.69 -3.02
CA SER A 285 -0.79 4.74 -2.64
C SER A 285 -1.05 3.86 -1.43
N SER A 286 -2.05 4.22 -0.64
CA SER A 286 -2.60 3.36 0.39
C SER A 286 -3.33 2.17 -0.23
N ARG A 287 -3.73 1.21 0.60
CA ARG A 287 -4.77 0.26 0.21
C ARG A 287 -6.09 1.01 0.02
N LEU A 288 -6.90 0.50 -0.89
CA LEU A 288 -8.30 0.90 -1.03
C LEU A 288 -9.07 0.42 0.20
N VAL A 289 -9.83 1.32 0.77
CA VAL A 289 -10.75 0.99 1.87
C VAL A 289 -12.13 1.45 1.49
N SER A 290 -13.15 0.67 1.78
CA SER A 290 -14.52 1.07 1.47
C SER A 290 -15.45 0.98 2.67
N ASP A 291 -16.41 1.87 2.70
CA ASP A 291 -17.52 1.91 3.65
C ASP A 291 -18.77 2.38 2.92
N GLN A 292 -19.84 1.57 2.98
CA GLN A 292 -21.07 1.80 2.24
C GLN A 292 -20.77 2.03 0.74
N ASP A 293 -21.17 3.19 0.20
CA ASP A 293 -21.02 3.55 -1.21
C ASP A 293 -19.79 4.45 -1.47
N THR A 294 -18.78 4.38 -0.64
CA THR A 294 -17.59 5.23 -0.77
C THR A 294 -16.31 4.44 -0.65
N VAL A 295 -15.40 4.67 -1.59
CA VAL A 295 -14.04 4.17 -1.59
C VAL A 295 -13.10 5.29 -1.16
N TYR A 296 -12.15 4.97 -0.28
CA TYR A 296 -11.14 5.89 0.22
C TYR A 296 -9.76 5.41 -0.14
N VAL A 297 -8.93 6.34 -0.60
CA VAL A 297 -7.54 6.09 -0.95
C VAL A 297 -6.70 7.34 -0.70
N SER A 298 -5.51 7.18 -0.17
CA SER A 298 -4.54 8.27 -0.01
C SER A 298 -3.23 7.95 -0.73
N ASN A 299 -2.42 8.97 -0.96
CA ASN A 299 -1.12 8.81 -1.60
C ASN A 299 -0.06 9.76 -1.02
N ASN A 300 1.19 9.54 -1.41
CA ASN A 300 2.32 10.40 -1.04
C ASN A 300 2.46 11.67 -1.90
N LYS A 301 1.44 12.00 -2.67
CA LYS A 301 1.29 13.26 -3.41
C LYS A 301 0.29 14.21 -2.73
N ASN A 302 0.16 14.07 -1.41
CA ASN A 302 -0.68 14.90 -0.55
C ASN A 302 -2.17 14.84 -0.88
N LYS A 303 -2.66 13.70 -1.30
CA LYS A 303 -4.08 13.53 -1.61
C LYS A 303 -4.68 12.37 -0.84
N LEU A 304 -5.85 12.62 -0.26
CA LEU A 304 -6.80 11.62 0.23
C LEU A 304 -8.13 11.89 -0.47
N PHE A 305 -8.65 10.86 -1.10
CA PHE A 305 -9.90 10.92 -1.87
C PHE A 305 -11.00 10.10 -1.20
N ALA A 306 -12.23 10.61 -1.30
CA ALA A 306 -13.46 9.85 -1.15
C ALA A 306 -14.17 9.80 -2.50
N ILE A 307 -14.38 8.61 -3.01
CA ILE A 307 -14.88 8.34 -4.36
C ILE A 307 -16.16 7.52 -4.24
N ASP A 308 -17.22 7.90 -4.96
CA ASP A 308 -18.43 7.12 -5.03
C ASP A 308 -18.17 5.79 -5.71
N SER A 309 -18.43 4.67 -5.03
CA SER A 309 -18.11 3.33 -5.53
C SER A 309 -18.96 2.88 -6.71
N ASN A 310 -20.10 3.54 -6.96
CA ASN A 310 -21.03 3.16 -8.03
C ASN A 310 -20.71 3.85 -9.36
N ASN A 311 -20.17 5.07 -9.32
CA ASN A 311 -19.99 5.89 -10.52
C ASN A 311 -18.59 6.54 -10.65
N GLY A 312 -17.71 6.39 -9.65
CA GLY A 312 -16.35 6.92 -9.68
C GLY A 312 -16.23 8.43 -9.44
N LEU A 313 -17.30 9.14 -9.10
CA LEU A 313 -17.23 10.57 -8.84
C LEU A 313 -16.51 10.85 -7.52
N ILE A 314 -15.58 11.79 -7.54
CA ILE A 314 -14.88 12.26 -6.33
C ILE A 314 -15.89 13.08 -5.52
N LYS A 315 -16.27 12.57 -4.33
CA LYS A 315 -17.14 13.24 -3.38
C LYS A 315 -16.45 14.40 -2.70
N TRP A 316 -15.19 14.18 -2.32
CA TRP A 316 -14.28 15.19 -1.78
C TRP A 316 -12.82 14.72 -1.87
N GLU A 317 -11.91 15.67 -1.80
CA GLU A 317 -10.48 15.43 -1.63
C GLU A 317 -9.92 16.26 -0.48
N GLN A 318 -8.86 15.76 0.17
CA GLN A 318 -8.17 16.45 1.26
C GLN A 318 -6.66 16.33 1.11
N SER A 319 -5.93 17.39 1.44
CA SER A 319 -4.46 17.41 1.41
C SER A 319 -3.89 16.65 2.61
N VAL A 320 -3.57 15.37 2.41
CA VAL A 320 -2.96 14.48 3.42
C VAL A 320 -1.89 13.62 2.76
N ASN A 321 -0.65 13.73 3.25
CA ASN A 321 0.47 12.92 2.80
C ASN A 321 0.53 11.58 3.56
N SER A 322 -0.27 10.61 3.16
CA SER A 322 -0.26 9.28 3.74
C SER A 322 -0.38 8.20 2.67
N TYR A 323 0.37 7.13 2.84
CA TYR A 323 0.23 5.92 2.04
C TYR A 323 -0.09 4.70 2.90
N LEU A 324 -0.42 4.91 4.16
CA LEU A 324 -0.91 3.85 5.05
C LEU A 324 -2.39 3.62 4.79
N GLU A 325 -2.82 2.38 4.96
CA GLU A 325 -4.23 2.01 4.87
C GLU A 325 -5.06 2.83 5.86
N PRO A 326 -6.00 3.66 5.42
CA PRO A 326 -6.86 4.41 6.32
C PRO A 326 -7.80 3.45 7.07
N THR A 327 -8.21 3.83 8.26
CA THR A 327 -9.20 3.09 9.05
C THR A 327 -10.45 3.94 9.20
N ILE A 328 -11.60 3.40 8.83
CA ILE A 328 -12.89 4.09 8.92
C ILE A 328 -13.64 3.59 10.13
N ILE A 329 -14.06 4.51 10.98
CA ILE A 329 -14.80 4.25 12.22
C ILE A 329 -15.87 5.33 12.36
N ASP A 330 -17.14 4.95 12.47
CA ASP A 330 -18.26 5.90 12.55
C ASP A 330 -18.23 6.92 11.39
N ASN A 331 -18.13 8.18 11.78
CA ASN A 331 -18.05 9.32 10.87
C ASN A 331 -16.62 9.89 10.77
N ILE A 332 -15.60 9.10 11.13
CA ILE A 332 -14.22 9.54 11.05
C ILE A 332 -13.35 8.58 10.23
N ILE A 333 -12.31 9.15 9.64
CA ILE A 333 -11.21 8.45 8.99
C ILE A 333 -9.95 8.71 9.80
N LEU A 334 -9.24 7.64 10.14
CA LEU A 334 -7.95 7.69 10.79
C LEU A 334 -6.86 7.35 9.77
N THR A 335 -5.80 8.16 9.71
CA THR A 335 -4.60 7.86 8.93
C THR A 335 -3.37 8.53 9.55
N ILE A 336 -2.17 8.12 9.12
CA ILE A 336 -0.91 8.65 9.66
C ILE A 336 0.00 8.98 8.47
N SER A 337 0.56 10.19 8.45
CA SER A 337 1.54 10.58 7.45
C SER A 337 2.89 9.87 7.66
N ASP A 338 3.74 9.90 6.64
CA ASP A 338 5.11 9.38 6.72
C ASP A 338 5.98 10.13 7.74
N LYS A 339 5.65 11.39 8.05
CA LYS A 339 6.27 12.18 9.12
C LYS A 339 5.66 11.98 10.51
N GLY A 340 4.66 11.09 10.64
CA GLY A 340 4.07 10.72 11.92
C GLY A 340 2.96 11.64 12.39
N TYR A 341 2.33 12.43 11.54
CA TYR A 341 1.13 13.15 11.90
C TYR A 341 -0.08 12.22 11.86
N PHE A 342 -0.70 12.01 12.99
CA PHE A 342 -1.92 11.24 13.14
C PHE A 342 -3.12 12.15 12.88
N PHE A 343 -3.83 11.88 11.80
CA PHE A 343 -4.98 12.64 11.35
C PHE A 343 -6.27 11.94 11.77
N VAL A 344 -7.21 12.74 12.25
CA VAL A 344 -8.62 12.41 12.41
C VAL A 344 -9.41 13.32 11.48
N ILE A 345 -10.13 12.73 10.55
CA ILE A 345 -10.78 13.41 9.43
C ILE A 345 -12.27 13.09 9.46
N ASP A 346 -13.12 14.10 9.22
CA ASP A 346 -14.56 13.91 9.04
C ASP A 346 -14.82 13.15 7.73
N LYS A 347 -15.46 11.99 7.85
CA LYS A 347 -15.74 11.12 6.71
C LYS A 347 -16.69 11.75 5.68
N SER A 348 -17.60 12.62 6.12
CA SER A 348 -18.65 13.17 5.27
C SER A 348 -18.15 14.25 4.30
N ASN A 349 -17.12 14.99 4.70
CA ASN A 349 -16.68 16.19 3.96
C ASN A 349 -15.14 16.29 3.80
N GLY A 350 -14.38 15.38 4.39
CA GLY A 350 -12.91 15.37 4.33
C GLY A 350 -12.21 16.39 5.23
N ASN A 351 -12.93 17.15 6.06
CA ASN A 351 -12.30 18.13 6.93
C ASN A 351 -11.44 17.49 8.01
N ILE A 352 -10.22 18.00 8.18
CA ILE A 352 -9.32 17.55 9.27
C ILE A 352 -9.87 18.06 10.58
N LEU A 353 -10.30 17.16 11.45
CA LEU A 353 -10.77 17.48 12.81
C LEU A 353 -9.59 17.70 13.75
N ARG A 354 -8.57 16.84 13.66
CA ARG A 354 -7.34 16.94 14.46
C ARG A 354 -6.15 16.35 13.72
N SER A 355 -4.98 16.97 13.93
CA SER A 355 -3.67 16.45 13.54
C SER A 355 -2.73 16.53 14.75
N THR A 356 -2.07 15.40 15.09
CA THR A 356 -1.15 15.28 16.22
C THR A 356 0.12 14.56 15.78
N ASN A 357 1.29 15.14 16.07
CA ASN A 357 2.56 14.46 15.77
C ASN A 357 2.87 13.39 16.82
N ILE A 358 2.72 12.12 16.45
CA ILE A 358 2.99 10.98 17.32
C ILE A 358 4.46 10.51 17.29
N LEU A 359 5.32 11.15 16.51
CA LEU A 359 6.76 10.84 16.48
C LEU A 359 7.63 11.90 17.15
N ASP A 360 7.05 13.00 17.60
CA ASP A 360 7.78 14.15 18.17
C ASP A 360 8.70 13.78 19.35
N THR A 361 8.27 12.82 20.18
CA THR A 361 9.06 12.35 21.33
C THR A 361 10.22 11.41 20.95
N ILE A 362 10.27 10.93 19.71
CA ILE A 362 11.26 9.96 19.28
C ILE A 362 12.46 10.65 18.65
N LYS A 363 13.53 10.81 19.43
CA LYS A 363 14.80 11.43 19.00
C LYS A 363 15.61 10.52 18.09
N SER A 364 15.15 10.29 16.84
CA SER A 364 15.93 9.54 15.85
C SER A 364 15.60 10.08 14.46
N LYS A 365 16.62 10.11 13.58
CA LYS A 365 16.44 10.57 12.20
C LYS A 365 15.81 9.45 11.35
N ASN A 366 15.02 9.83 10.34
CA ASN A 366 14.45 8.93 9.35
C ASN A 366 13.53 7.84 9.92
N ILE A 367 12.77 8.16 10.98
CA ILE A 367 11.71 7.28 11.48
C ILE A 367 10.42 7.59 10.75
N TYR A 368 9.75 6.53 10.28
CA TYR A 368 8.44 6.61 9.66
C TYR A 368 7.57 5.40 10.05
N PRO A 369 6.25 5.54 10.06
CA PRO A 369 5.34 4.46 10.35
C PRO A 369 5.29 3.47 9.16
N THR A 370 5.25 2.18 9.46
CA THR A 370 5.14 1.09 8.47
C THR A 370 3.72 0.55 8.34
N GLY A 371 2.86 0.86 9.30
CA GLY A 371 1.46 0.50 9.34
C GLY A 371 0.88 0.74 10.73
N PHE A 372 -0.44 0.75 10.82
CA PHE A 372 -1.13 0.90 12.09
C PHE A 372 -2.44 0.12 12.11
N ILE A 373 -3.02 0.02 13.30
CA ILE A 373 -4.37 -0.50 13.52
C ILE A 373 -5.04 0.28 14.65
N ALA A 374 -6.34 0.53 14.51
CA ALA A 374 -7.17 1.11 15.57
C ALA A 374 -7.81 -0.02 16.40
N ALA A 375 -7.65 0.05 17.71
CA ALA A 375 -8.22 -0.93 18.60
C ALA A 375 -8.61 -0.30 19.94
N LYS A 376 -9.85 -0.53 20.36
CA LYS A 376 -10.42 0.06 21.57
C LYS A 376 -10.21 1.59 21.61
N ASN A 377 -9.45 2.08 22.56
CA ASN A 377 -9.17 3.51 22.74
C ASN A 377 -7.86 3.97 22.10
N TYR A 378 -7.18 3.08 21.37
CA TYR A 378 -5.80 3.27 20.93
C TYR A 378 -5.61 3.02 19.44
N ILE A 379 -4.56 3.65 18.90
CA ILE A 379 -3.88 3.20 17.69
C ILE A 379 -2.57 2.52 18.09
N TYR A 380 -2.28 1.42 17.43
CA TYR A 380 -0.99 0.70 17.53
C TYR A 380 -0.25 0.90 16.23
N VAL A 381 0.93 1.53 16.30
CA VAL A 381 1.69 1.97 15.13
C VAL A 381 3.03 1.29 15.09
N SER A 382 3.29 0.51 14.05
CA SER A 382 4.60 -0.07 13.78
C SER A 382 5.51 0.94 13.11
N LEU A 383 6.79 0.96 13.49
CA LEU A 383 7.80 1.86 12.95
C LEU A 383 8.91 1.08 12.22
N ASN A 384 9.56 1.75 11.27
CA ASN A 384 10.65 1.18 10.48
C ASN A 384 11.91 0.81 11.29
N ASN A 385 12.04 1.29 12.52
CA ASN A 385 13.13 0.99 13.43
C ASN A 385 12.80 -0.10 14.46
N GLY A 386 11.76 -0.89 14.19
CA GLY A 386 11.36 -2.03 15.02
C GLY A 386 10.63 -1.69 16.30
N ARG A 387 10.19 -0.45 16.46
CA ARG A 387 9.35 -0.04 17.60
C ARG A 387 7.87 -0.17 17.28
N LEU A 388 7.09 -0.48 18.31
CA LEU A 388 5.65 -0.44 18.32
C LEU A 388 5.21 0.66 19.29
N LEU A 389 4.39 1.58 18.82
CA LEU A 389 3.88 2.72 19.55
C LEU A 389 2.40 2.52 19.83
N LYS A 390 1.96 2.83 21.05
CA LYS A 390 0.55 2.88 21.46
C LYS A 390 0.20 4.34 21.77
N ALA A 391 -0.79 4.88 21.06
CA ALA A 391 -1.29 6.23 21.29
C ALA A 391 -2.82 6.24 21.42
N LYS A 392 -3.35 7.16 22.21
CA LYS A 392 -4.78 7.31 22.42
C LYS A 392 -5.46 7.89 21.17
N ILE A 393 -6.59 7.36 20.78
CA ILE A 393 -7.41 7.95 19.72
C ILE A 393 -8.02 9.28 20.20
N GLU A 394 -8.41 9.34 21.48
CA GLU A 394 -9.10 10.48 22.06
C GLU A 394 -8.33 11.80 21.87
N ASP A 395 -7.03 11.84 22.15
CA ASP A 395 -6.22 13.06 22.16
C ASP A 395 -4.89 12.96 21.40
N GLY A 396 -4.58 11.79 20.81
CA GLY A 396 -3.35 11.50 20.07
C GLY A 396 -2.11 11.31 20.95
N LYS A 397 -2.25 11.32 22.29
CA LYS A 397 -1.10 11.19 23.20
C LYS A 397 -0.54 9.81 23.21
N ILE A 398 0.79 9.73 23.18
CA ILE A 398 1.52 8.47 23.30
C ILE A 398 1.37 7.95 24.72
N GLU A 399 0.97 6.68 24.86
CA GLU A 399 0.90 5.98 26.13
C GLU A 399 2.17 5.16 26.38
N SER A 400 2.64 4.45 25.35
CA SER A 400 3.84 3.63 25.47
C SER A 400 4.53 3.38 24.13
N ILE A 401 5.83 3.09 24.19
CA ILE A 401 6.65 2.69 23.05
C ILE A 401 7.50 1.49 23.47
N VAL A 402 7.38 0.37 22.77
CA VAL A 402 8.20 -0.82 23.01
C VAL A 402 9.03 -1.16 21.81
N LYS A 403 10.18 -1.77 22.07
CA LYS A 403 11.07 -2.27 21.02
C LYS A 403 10.79 -3.75 20.76
N ILE A 404 10.31 -4.07 19.58
CA ILE A 404 10.03 -5.44 19.13
C ILE A 404 11.24 -6.02 18.41
N ASP A 405 11.92 -5.21 17.59
CA ASP A 405 13.11 -5.61 16.82
C ASP A 405 14.13 -4.46 16.67
N ASN A 406 15.27 -4.73 16.04
CA ASN A 406 16.23 -3.71 15.60
C ASN A 406 15.93 -3.19 14.19
N ASN A 407 15.23 -3.97 13.39
CA ASN A 407 14.90 -3.72 11.99
C ASN A 407 13.41 -3.40 11.85
N LYS A 408 13.00 -3.04 10.64
CA LYS A 408 11.61 -2.81 10.27
C LYS A 408 10.71 -3.99 10.69
N ILE A 409 9.53 -3.66 11.20
CA ILE A 409 8.45 -4.59 11.47
C ILE A 409 7.24 -4.28 10.57
N SER A 410 6.38 -5.28 10.35
CA SER A 410 5.16 -5.11 9.57
C SER A 410 4.11 -4.28 10.33
N ARG A 411 3.01 -3.94 9.64
CA ARG A 411 1.79 -3.51 10.32
C ARG A 411 1.36 -4.54 11.38
N PRO A 412 0.65 -4.12 12.44
CA PRO A 412 0.04 -5.07 13.37
C PRO A 412 -1.17 -5.75 12.75
N TYR A 413 -1.39 -7.02 13.12
CA TYR A 413 -2.60 -7.79 12.84
C TYR A 413 -3.19 -8.23 14.17
N ILE A 414 -4.50 -8.19 14.33
CA ILE A 414 -5.16 -8.61 15.56
C ILE A 414 -6.12 -9.75 15.25
N LEU A 415 -6.01 -10.81 16.04
CA LEU A 415 -6.88 -11.98 15.99
C LEU A 415 -7.08 -12.54 17.40
N ASN A 416 -8.34 -12.76 17.80
CA ASN A 416 -8.68 -13.41 19.07
C ASN A 416 -7.92 -12.81 20.28
N LYS A 417 -7.94 -11.49 20.42
CA LYS A 417 -7.25 -10.75 21.50
C LYS A 417 -5.72 -10.90 21.53
N ASN A 418 -5.11 -11.29 20.41
CA ASN A 418 -3.67 -11.32 20.26
C ASN A 418 -3.27 -10.43 19.08
N MET A 419 -2.12 -9.77 19.21
CA MET A 419 -1.50 -9.03 18.14
C MET A 419 -0.37 -9.84 17.51
N TYR A 420 -0.30 -9.82 16.20
CA TYR A 420 0.74 -10.49 15.42
C TYR A 420 1.51 -9.46 14.60
N ILE A 421 2.83 -9.52 14.67
CA ILE A 421 3.74 -8.62 13.95
C ILE A 421 4.78 -9.46 13.23
N LEU A 422 4.95 -9.22 11.92
CA LEU A 422 5.99 -9.83 11.14
C LEU A 422 7.31 -9.09 11.36
N ARG A 423 8.38 -9.85 11.50
CA ARG A 423 9.76 -9.42 11.35
C ARG A 423 10.44 -10.30 10.28
N ASP A 424 11.68 -10.02 10.00
CA ASP A 424 12.39 -10.69 8.90
C ASP A 424 12.59 -12.20 9.06
N ASP A 425 12.48 -12.75 10.29
CA ASP A 425 12.71 -14.16 10.61
C ASP A 425 11.60 -14.83 11.43
N ALA A 426 10.57 -14.07 11.82
CA ALA A 426 9.50 -14.60 12.66
C ALA A 426 8.21 -13.77 12.61
N ILE A 427 7.09 -14.39 12.96
CA ILE A 427 5.88 -13.71 13.41
C ILE A 427 5.93 -13.65 14.93
N ILE A 428 5.80 -12.47 15.52
CA ILE A 428 5.75 -12.26 16.96
C ILE A 428 4.30 -12.18 17.38
N LYS A 429 3.92 -12.95 18.40
CA LYS A 429 2.60 -12.91 19.04
C LYS A 429 2.71 -12.14 20.36
N ILE A 430 1.85 -11.16 20.54
CA ILE A 430 1.80 -10.23 21.68
C ILE A 430 0.39 -10.26 22.28
N GLU A 431 0.31 -10.27 23.60
CA GLU A 431 -0.92 -10.16 24.38
C GLU A 431 -1.04 -8.79 25.03
#